data_bf6c11bb4aea8e40e6bb4499c70a8a76
#
_entry.id   bf6c11bb4aea8e40e6bb4499c70a8a76
#
_cell.length_a   1.000
_cell.length_b   1.000
_cell.length_c   1.000
_cell.angle_alpha   90.00
_cell.angle_beta   90.00
_cell.angle_gamma   90.00
#
_symmetry.space_group_name_H-M   'P 1'
#
loop_
_entity.id
_entity.type
_entity.pdbx_description
1 polymer ?
#
loop_
_entity_poly.entity_id
_entity_poly.type
_entity_poly.pdbx_seq_one_letter_code
_entity_poly.pdbx_strand_id
1 'polypeptide(L)'
;MYNKNNGVMTVESLAIAISEIPVLELERKESLKLSHRILNYFGYGGSVNDISLERDMRGIFYMLEDAGLLYSHREETTFYDGKRWTLFFWTLN
;
A
#
# COMPACT_ATOMS: atom_id res chain seq x y z
N MET A 1 -18.71 -7.98 -6.17
CA MET A 1 -18.29 -7.51 -6.26
C MET A 1 -18.07 -6.92 -6.11
N TYR A 2 -17.93 -6.90 -5.82
CA TYR A 2 -17.45 -6.16 -5.61
C TYR A 2 -17.42 -5.27 -6.07
N ASN A 3 -17.35 -4.88 -6.27
CA ASN A 3 -17.19 -3.93 -6.56
C ASN A 3 -17.18 -3.34 -7.12
N LYS A 4 -17.18 -3.82 -6.92
CA LYS A 4 -17.20 -3.08 -7.52
C LYS A 4 -17.15 -1.97 -7.59
N ASN A 5 -17.41 -2.59 -6.82
CA ASN A 5 -17.46 -1.35 -6.67
C ASN A 5 -16.46 -0.52 -7.33
N ASN A 6 -16.15 -0.12 -7.80
CA ASN A 6 -15.25 0.75 -8.49
C ASN A 6 -13.84 0.70 -8.01
N GLY A 7 -13.50 -0.33 -7.31
CA GLY A 7 -12.15 -0.56 -6.88
C GLY A 7 -11.62 0.40 -5.83
N VAL A 8 -12.48 1.14 -5.16
CA VAL A 8 -12.07 2.03 -4.09
C VAL A 8 -11.91 1.24 -2.80
N MET A 9 -10.74 1.33 -2.21
CA MET A 9 -10.46 0.66 -0.95
C MET A 9 -10.81 1.60 0.20
N THR A 10 -11.71 1.17 1.07
CA THR A 10 -12.08 1.92 2.27
C THR A 10 -11.28 1.44 3.46
N VAL A 11 -11.29 2.24 4.53
CA VAL A 11 -10.65 1.84 5.77
C VAL A 11 -11.18 0.49 6.23
N GLU A 12 -12.50 0.32 6.21
CA GLU A 12 -13.14 -0.91 6.66
C GLU A 12 -12.80 -2.10 5.77
N SER A 13 -12.87 -1.94 4.46
CA SER A 13 -12.59 -3.05 3.56
C SER A 13 -11.12 -3.46 3.62
N LEU A 14 -10.23 -2.49 3.74
CA LEU A 14 -8.81 -2.80 3.87
C LEU A 14 -8.53 -3.48 5.22
N ALA A 15 -9.17 -3.02 6.29
CA ALA A 15 -9.01 -3.64 7.61
C ALA A 15 -9.45 -5.10 7.60
N ILE A 16 -10.56 -5.39 6.94
CA ILE A 16 -11.04 -6.77 6.84
C ILE A 16 -10.02 -7.63 6.09
N ALA A 17 -9.52 -7.11 4.96
CA ALA A 17 -8.53 -7.85 4.18
C ALA A 17 -7.25 -8.09 4.97
N ILE A 18 -6.79 -7.09 5.72
CA ILE A 18 -5.59 -7.23 6.55
C ILE A 18 -5.80 -8.27 7.65
N SER A 19 -6.98 -8.29 8.25
CA SER A 19 -7.27 -9.23 9.33
C SER A 19 -7.25 -10.67 8.85
N GLU A 20 -7.39 -10.88 7.55
CA GLU A 20 -7.35 -12.21 6.96
C GLU A 20 -5.96 -12.69 6.60
N ILE A 21 -4.93 -11.88 6.83
CA ILE A 21 -3.55 -12.28 6.57
C ILE A 21 -3.00 -12.96 7.83
N PRO A 22 -2.85 -14.31 7.82
CA PRO A 22 -2.52 -15.04 9.05
C PRO A 22 -1.20 -14.61 9.68
N VAL A 23 -0.21 -14.29 8.87
CA VAL A 23 1.12 -14.00 9.39
C VAL A 23 1.15 -12.72 10.22
N LEU A 24 0.21 -11.81 9.99
CA LEU A 24 0.15 -10.57 10.76
C LEU A 24 -0.49 -10.76 12.13
N GLU A 25 -1.37 -11.75 12.28
CA GLU A 25 -2.02 -12.09 13.55
C GLU A 25 -2.63 -10.87 14.23
N LEU A 26 -3.35 -10.05 13.46
CA LEU A 26 -3.93 -8.81 13.99
C LEU A 26 -5.38 -8.99 14.35
N GLU A 27 -5.76 -8.41 15.49
CA GLU A 27 -7.16 -8.33 15.88
C GLU A 27 -7.82 -7.21 15.08
N ARG A 28 -9.16 -7.19 15.13
CA ARG A 28 -9.93 -6.22 14.35
C ARG A 28 -9.52 -4.78 14.63
N LYS A 29 -9.35 -4.45 15.92
CA LYS A 29 -8.97 -3.09 16.32
C LYS A 29 -7.61 -2.70 15.76
N GLU A 30 -6.66 -3.63 15.81
CA GLU A 30 -5.33 -3.40 15.29
C GLU A 30 -5.34 -3.29 13.78
N SER A 31 -6.18 -4.11 13.12
CA SER A 31 -6.32 -4.05 11.66
C SER A 31 -6.87 -2.70 11.22
N LEU A 32 -7.83 -2.14 11.97
CA LEU A 32 -8.36 -0.81 11.67
C LEU A 32 -7.30 0.26 11.79
N LYS A 33 -6.50 0.21 12.85
CA LYS A 33 -5.42 1.18 13.05
C LYS A 33 -4.40 1.11 11.92
N LEU A 34 -4.04 -0.11 11.55
CA LEU A 34 -3.07 -0.30 10.47
C LEU A 34 -3.66 0.17 9.15
N SER A 35 -4.93 -0.11 8.90
CA SER A 35 -5.61 0.32 7.69
C SER A 35 -5.59 1.84 7.57
N HIS A 36 -5.91 2.56 8.64
CA HIS A 36 -5.83 4.02 8.65
C HIS A 36 -4.42 4.50 8.30
N ARG A 37 -3.42 3.88 8.91
CA ARG A 37 -2.04 4.28 8.69
C ARG A 37 -1.63 4.07 7.24
N ILE A 38 -2.01 2.93 6.66
CA ILE A 38 -1.70 2.62 5.27
C ILE A 38 -2.37 3.63 4.34
N LEU A 39 -3.65 3.87 4.52
CA LEU A 39 -4.39 4.78 3.64
C LEU A 39 -3.89 6.21 3.75
N ASN A 40 -3.37 6.60 4.93
CA ASN A 40 -2.77 7.92 5.08
C ASN A 40 -1.55 8.12 4.20
N TYR A 41 -0.78 7.06 3.94
CA TYR A 41 0.36 7.18 3.04
C TYR A 41 -0.08 7.50 1.62
N PHE A 42 -1.24 6.96 1.21
CA PHE A 42 -1.72 7.18 -0.16
C PHE A 42 -2.40 8.53 -0.32
N GLY A 43 -3.01 9.05 0.74
CA GLY A 43 -3.69 10.34 0.66
C GLY A 43 -4.72 10.34 -0.47
N TYR A 44 -4.70 11.39 -1.27
CA TYR A 44 -5.57 11.49 -2.43
C TYR A 44 -4.92 10.96 -3.70
N GLY A 45 -3.62 10.68 -3.65
CA GLY A 45 -2.92 10.12 -4.80
C GLY A 45 -3.18 8.63 -4.91
N GLY A 46 -3.02 8.09 -6.08
CA GLY A 46 -3.22 6.65 -6.28
C GLY A 46 -2.02 5.82 -5.92
N SER A 47 -0.88 6.44 -5.60
CA SER A 47 0.34 5.70 -5.34
C SER A 47 1.20 6.40 -4.31
N VAL A 48 2.13 5.64 -3.74
CA VAL A 48 3.07 6.10 -2.72
C VAL A 48 4.48 5.75 -3.18
N ASN A 49 5.38 6.71 -3.09
CA ASN A 49 6.78 6.46 -3.39
C ASN A 49 7.38 5.64 -2.24
N ASP A 50 8.06 4.55 -2.58
CA ASP A 50 8.65 3.65 -1.58
C ASP A 50 9.60 4.38 -0.63
N ILE A 51 10.26 5.42 -1.09
CA ILE A 51 11.20 6.17 -0.27
C ILE A 51 10.49 6.89 0.89
N SER A 52 9.18 7.09 0.79
CA SER A 52 8.39 7.72 1.85
C SER A 52 8.07 6.76 2.99
N LEU A 53 8.29 5.47 2.82
CA LEU A 53 7.91 4.47 3.80
C LEU A 53 8.97 4.32 4.88
N GLU A 54 8.51 4.20 6.12
CA GLU A 54 9.38 3.80 7.21
C GLU A 54 9.70 2.32 7.06
N ARG A 55 10.79 1.90 7.69
CA ARG A 55 11.30 0.53 7.52
C ARG A 55 10.25 -0.53 7.89
N ASP A 56 9.57 -0.33 9.03
CA ASP A 56 8.57 -1.29 9.50
C ASP A 56 7.38 -1.35 8.54
N MET A 57 6.99 -0.23 7.97
CA MET A 57 5.88 -0.19 7.03
C MET A 57 6.24 -0.83 5.70
N ARG A 58 7.51 -0.74 5.30
CA ARG A 58 7.92 -1.38 4.05
C ARG A 58 7.74 -2.90 4.12
N GLY A 59 8.10 -3.50 5.25
CA GLY A 59 7.86 -4.93 5.44
C GLY A 59 6.38 -5.29 5.36
N ILE A 60 5.54 -4.46 5.96
CA ILE A 60 4.09 -4.67 5.90
C ILE A 60 3.59 -4.54 4.48
N PHE A 61 4.07 -3.56 3.72
CA PHE A 61 3.66 -3.37 2.33
C PHE A 61 4.02 -4.59 1.47
N TYR A 62 5.19 -5.22 1.71
CA TYR A 62 5.53 -6.45 1.01
C TYR A 62 4.55 -7.58 1.34
N MET A 63 4.12 -7.69 2.59
CA MET A 63 3.13 -8.68 2.96
C MET A 63 1.79 -8.42 2.29
N LEU A 64 1.41 -7.15 2.18
CA LEU A 64 0.16 -6.78 1.50
C LEU A 64 0.25 -7.06 0.00
N GLU A 65 1.42 -6.89 -0.58
CA GLU A 65 1.62 -7.23 -1.99
C GLU A 65 1.45 -8.74 -2.18
N ASP A 66 2.03 -9.54 -1.30
CA ASP A 66 1.89 -10.98 -1.37
C ASP A 66 0.42 -11.41 -1.25
N ALA A 67 -0.36 -10.66 -0.51
CA ALA A 67 -1.79 -10.95 -0.34
C ALA A 67 -2.65 -10.38 -1.47
N GLY A 68 -2.05 -9.67 -2.42
CA GLY A 68 -2.79 -9.13 -3.55
C GLY A 68 -3.49 -7.82 -3.27
N LEU A 69 -3.21 -7.17 -2.14
CA LEU A 69 -3.87 -5.92 -1.76
C LEU A 69 -3.17 -4.69 -2.31
N LEU A 70 -1.88 -4.82 -2.57
CA LEU A 70 -1.07 -3.75 -3.16
C LEU A 70 -0.30 -4.33 -4.33
N TYR A 71 0.13 -3.46 -5.21
CA TYR A 71 1.15 -3.84 -6.19
C TYR A 71 2.17 -2.72 -6.27
N SER A 72 3.39 -3.09 -6.68
CA SER A 72 4.46 -2.12 -6.86
C SER A 72 4.79 -2.01 -8.33
N HIS A 73 5.28 -0.85 -8.70
CA HIS A 73 5.81 -0.64 -10.04
C HIS A 73 6.96 0.34 -9.93
N ARG A 74 7.80 0.34 -10.93
CA ARG A 74 8.91 1.28 -10.97
C ARG A 74 8.78 2.18 -12.18
N GLU A 75 9.30 3.38 -12.02
CA GLU A 75 9.35 4.36 -13.10
C GLU A 75 10.75 4.91 -13.18
N GLU A 76 11.25 5.08 -14.39
CA GLU A 76 12.52 5.73 -14.59
C GLU A 76 12.29 7.20 -14.90
N THR A 77 13.09 8.03 -14.27
CA THR A 77 13.03 9.46 -14.52
C THR A 77 14.44 9.97 -14.79
N THR A 78 14.52 11.01 -15.59
CA THR A 78 15.81 11.64 -15.91
C THR A 78 15.79 13.05 -15.36
N PHE A 79 16.75 13.34 -14.50
CA PHE A 79 16.89 14.67 -13.94
C PHE A 79 17.58 15.60 -14.94
N TYR A 80 17.51 16.89 -14.65
CA TYR A 80 18.06 17.91 -15.54
C TYR A 80 19.56 17.76 -15.77
N ASP A 81 20.26 17.06 -14.87
CA ASP A 81 21.69 16.82 -15.04
C ASP A 81 22.00 15.57 -15.86
N GLY A 82 20.98 14.95 -16.42
CA GLY A 82 21.14 13.77 -17.28
C GLY A 82 21.19 12.46 -16.54
N LYS A 83 21.17 12.47 -15.22
CA LYS A 83 21.19 11.23 -14.45
C LYS A 83 19.83 10.56 -14.44
N ARG A 84 19.85 9.25 -14.56
CA ARG A 84 18.63 8.46 -14.49
C ARG A 84 18.44 7.91 -13.11
N TRP A 85 17.20 7.95 -12.63
CA TRP A 85 16.82 7.40 -11.34
C TRP A 85 15.65 6.45 -11.53
N THR A 86 15.68 5.35 -10.79
CA THR A 86 14.56 4.42 -10.74
C THR A 86 13.79 4.69 -9.46
N LEU A 87 12.51 4.98 -9.60
CA LEU A 87 11.63 5.21 -8.47
C LEU A 87 10.66 4.04 -8.34
N PHE A 88 10.38 3.63 -7.11
CA PHE A 88 9.45 2.55 -6.84
C PHE A 88 8.21 3.12 -6.20
N PHE A 89 7.06 2.69 -6.69
CA PHE A 89 5.76 3.17 -6.21
C PHE A 89 4.88 2.01 -5.81
N TRP A 90 4.04 2.25 -4.83
CA TRP A 90 3.04 1.30 -4.36
C TRP A 90 1.66 1.83 -4.70
N THR A 91 0.78 0.93 -5.13
CA THR A 91 -0.58 1.30 -5.51
C THR A 91 -1.54 0.28 -4.91
N LEU A 92 -2.70 0.76 -4.45
CA LEU A 92 -3.74 -0.12 -3.96
C LEU A 92 -4.43 -0.83 -5.13
N ASN A 93 -4.68 -2.10 -4.93
CA ASN A 93 -5.43 -2.88 -5.92
C ASN A 93 -6.92 -2.58 -5.89
#